data_75692d9e2c7c2b9eeaa358f858596da3
#
_entry.id   75692d9e2c7c2b9eeaa358f858596da3
#
_cell.length_a   1.000
_cell.length_b   1.000
_cell.length_c   1.000
_cell.angle_alpha   90.00
_cell.angle_beta   90.00
_cell.angle_gamma   90.00
#
_symmetry.space_group_name_H-M   'P 1'
#
loop_
_entity.id
_entity.type
_entity.pdbx_description
1 polymer ?
#
loop_
_entity_poly.entity_id
_entity_poly.type
_entity_poly.pdbx_seq_one_letter_code
_entity_poly.pdbx_strand_id
1 'polypeptide(L)'
;MKLRTELPHSALKRPFEVTDRTLLLGSCFTEHIGQWLEGLWLNVKCNPWGVLFNPASIAQSITRCLQGGDYQPELTERGGRFYSFDHHSSICADTREALLTQVQELDKEVGRYLRDTQHLLVTFGTAWVYERQGRVVANCQKAPAAEFQRRMLTTEEIVALWEPLVQRYHVVFTVSPIRHIGDGLHGNQLSKATLLLSIDQLQRRYPEQVEYLPVYELFMDDLRDYRFYADDLVHPSTLAIEAVRELVNDSLFSPSLQRYIKEATPLVKTLSHRPSAPEAEEYRALLEETKAKRAALLQRWGLCDEA
;
A
#
# COMPACT_ATOMS: atom_id res chain seq x y z
N MET A 1 8.91 -30.79 -18.64
CA MET A 1 10.09 -30.31 -17.90
C MET A 1 9.68 -29.01 -17.20
N LYS A 2 9.75 -28.96 -15.87
CA LYS A 2 9.49 -27.68 -15.15
C LYS A 2 10.71 -26.78 -15.31
N LEU A 3 10.51 -25.54 -15.74
CA LEU A 3 11.59 -24.57 -15.99
C LEU A 3 11.70 -23.51 -14.87
N ARG A 4 10.76 -23.49 -13.92
CA ARG A 4 10.75 -22.59 -12.77
C ARG A 4 10.08 -23.26 -11.56
N THR A 5 10.33 -22.74 -10.38
CA THR A 5 9.59 -23.09 -9.14
C THR A 5 8.37 -22.18 -9.09
N GLU A 6 7.20 -22.72 -9.38
CA GLU A 6 5.95 -21.93 -9.36
C GLU A 6 5.49 -21.73 -7.92
N LEU A 7 5.17 -20.49 -7.58
CA LEU A 7 4.55 -20.17 -6.31
C LEU A 7 3.07 -20.60 -6.35
N PRO A 8 2.60 -21.45 -5.44
CA PRO A 8 1.18 -21.81 -5.40
C PRO A 8 0.34 -20.60 -4.98
N HIS A 9 -0.68 -20.26 -5.73
CA HIS A 9 -1.68 -19.28 -5.35
C HIS A 9 -2.70 -19.96 -4.42
N SER A 10 -2.71 -19.53 -3.16
CA SER A 10 -3.65 -20.05 -2.15
C SER A 10 -4.63 -18.95 -1.77
N ALA A 11 -5.91 -19.26 -1.89
CA ALA A 11 -6.95 -18.32 -1.47
C ALA A 11 -6.84 -18.04 0.03
N LEU A 12 -7.03 -16.78 0.42
CA LEU A 12 -7.13 -16.38 1.81
C LEU A 12 -8.37 -17.00 2.46
N LYS A 13 -8.33 -17.16 3.78
CA LYS A 13 -9.49 -17.58 4.56
C LYS A 13 -10.63 -16.55 4.50
N ARG A 14 -10.26 -15.29 4.45
CA ARG A 14 -11.19 -14.16 4.39
C ARG A 14 -10.92 -13.31 3.13
N PRO A 15 -11.47 -13.72 1.97
CA PRO A 15 -11.28 -13.01 0.72
C PRO A 15 -11.96 -11.65 0.73
N PHE A 16 -11.45 -10.72 -0.06
CA PHE A 16 -12.00 -9.37 -0.22
C PHE A 16 -13.24 -9.43 -1.13
N GLU A 17 -14.27 -8.72 -0.73
CA GLU A 17 -15.53 -8.58 -1.48
C GLU A 17 -15.60 -7.23 -2.21
N VAL A 18 -16.52 -7.10 -3.17
CA VAL A 18 -16.66 -5.91 -4.01
C VAL A 18 -16.93 -4.64 -3.19
N THR A 19 -17.70 -4.75 -2.13
CA THR A 19 -18.14 -3.62 -1.30
C THR A 19 -17.23 -3.34 -0.12
N ASP A 20 -16.18 -4.15 0.10
CA ASP A 20 -15.27 -3.97 1.22
C ASP A 20 -14.46 -2.68 1.09
N ARG A 21 -14.31 -2.00 2.24
CA ARG A 21 -13.34 -0.91 2.35
C ARG A 21 -11.98 -1.47 2.72
N THR A 22 -11.00 -1.15 1.88
CA THR A 22 -9.63 -1.61 2.07
C THR A 22 -8.68 -0.43 2.16
N LEU A 23 -7.84 -0.41 3.21
CA LEU A 23 -6.73 0.52 3.31
C LEU A 23 -5.44 -0.19 2.94
N LEU A 24 -4.76 0.31 1.90
CA LEU A 24 -3.48 -0.20 1.42
C LEU A 24 -2.36 0.69 1.95
N LEU A 25 -1.35 0.09 2.58
CA LEU A 25 -0.27 0.83 3.24
C LEU A 25 1.09 0.20 2.94
N GLY A 26 2.10 1.02 2.76
CA GLY A 26 3.47 0.54 2.65
C GLY A 26 4.27 1.12 1.50
N SER A 27 5.07 0.27 0.85
CA SER A 27 6.03 0.67 -0.17
C SER A 27 5.37 1.11 -1.49
N CYS A 28 6.18 1.66 -2.41
CA CYS A 28 5.73 2.01 -3.76
C CYS A 28 5.07 0.85 -4.52
N PHE A 29 5.40 -0.40 -4.18
CA PHE A 29 4.70 -1.58 -4.66
C PHE A 29 3.19 -1.54 -4.33
N THR A 30 2.84 -1.14 -3.12
CA THR A 30 1.45 -0.97 -2.68
C THR A 30 0.70 0.05 -3.55
N GLU A 31 1.38 1.10 -4.01
CA GLU A 31 0.79 2.12 -4.89
C GLU A 31 0.32 1.54 -6.23
N HIS A 32 1.08 0.60 -6.82
CA HIS A 32 0.67 -0.05 -8.06
C HIS A 32 -0.62 -0.86 -7.92
N ILE A 33 -0.79 -1.53 -6.79
CA ILE A 33 -2.01 -2.28 -6.49
C ILE A 33 -3.16 -1.34 -6.14
N GLY A 34 -2.89 -0.30 -5.32
CA GLY A 34 -3.87 0.72 -4.98
C GLY A 34 -4.43 1.42 -6.22
N GLN A 35 -3.57 1.95 -7.09
CA GLN A 35 -3.97 2.61 -8.33
C GLN A 35 -4.77 1.70 -9.26
N TRP A 36 -4.42 0.40 -9.32
CA TRP A 36 -5.18 -0.56 -10.08
C TRP A 36 -6.60 -0.73 -9.53
N LEU A 37 -6.75 -0.90 -8.22
CA LEU A 37 -8.06 -1.09 -7.57
C LEU A 37 -8.91 0.19 -7.57
N GLU A 38 -8.29 1.35 -7.33
CA GLU A 38 -8.93 2.68 -7.45
C GLU A 38 -9.43 2.91 -8.88
N GLY A 39 -8.60 2.57 -9.88
CA GLY A 39 -8.97 2.65 -11.29
C GLY A 39 -10.13 1.74 -11.67
N LEU A 40 -10.40 0.70 -10.89
CA LEU A 40 -11.57 -0.18 -11.01
C LEU A 40 -12.78 0.31 -10.17
N TRP A 41 -12.72 1.50 -9.61
CA TRP A 41 -13.77 2.13 -8.80
C TRP A 41 -14.13 1.37 -7.52
N LEU A 42 -13.21 0.57 -6.99
CA LEU A 42 -13.35 -0.12 -5.72
C LEU A 42 -13.12 0.83 -4.55
N ASN A 43 -13.73 0.54 -3.42
CA ASN A 43 -13.61 1.35 -2.21
C ASN A 43 -12.26 1.12 -1.51
N VAL A 44 -11.22 1.70 -2.07
CA VAL A 44 -9.86 1.58 -1.55
C VAL A 44 -9.27 2.96 -1.27
N LYS A 45 -8.38 3.02 -0.28
CA LYS A 45 -7.54 4.18 -0.02
C LYS A 45 -6.10 3.71 0.08
N CYS A 46 -5.20 4.34 -0.67
CA CYS A 46 -3.82 3.92 -0.76
C CYS A 46 -2.87 4.99 -0.23
N ASN A 47 -1.96 4.60 0.66
CA ASN A 47 -0.89 5.43 1.21
C ASN A 47 -1.30 6.88 1.53
N PRO A 48 -2.34 7.12 2.34
CA PRO A 48 -2.83 8.48 2.58
C PRO A 48 -1.75 9.41 3.17
N TRP A 49 -0.80 8.88 3.94
CA TRP A 49 0.35 9.62 4.48
C TRP A 49 1.57 9.63 3.55
N GLY A 50 1.38 9.19 2.29
CA GLY A 50 2.44 8.87 1.36
C GLY A 50 3.12 7.53 1.70
N VAL A 51 4.15 7.18 0.93
CA VAL A 51 4.86 5.89 1.07
C VAL A 51 5.58 5.82 2.42
N LEU A 52 5.23 4.81 3.23
CA LEU A 52 5.88 4.49 4.49
C LEU A 52 6.47 3.07 4.39
N PHE A 53 7.74 2.89 4.76
CA PHE A 53 8.45 1.65 4.50
C PHE A 53 8.54 0.71 5.70
N ASN A 54 8.49 1.23 6.92
CA ASN A 54 8.76 0.45 8.11
C ASN A 54 7.50 0.20 8.96
N PRO A 55 7.46 -0.93 9.69
CA PRO A 55 6.31 -1.31 10.50
C PRO A 55 5.90 -0.27 11.55
N ALA A 56 6.88 0.42 12.16
CA ALA A 56 6.61 1.37 13.24
C ALA A 56 5.90 2.62 12.72
N SER A 57 6.40 3.24 11.65
CA SER A 57 5.78 4.45 11.08
C SER A 57 4.36 4.18 10.57
N ILE A 58 4.11 3.00 9.97
CA ILE A 58 2.77 2.61 9.51
C ILE A 58 1.83 2.43 10.72
N ALA A 59 2.25 1.64 11.72
CA ALA A 59 1.42 1.39 12.91
C ALA A 59 1.13 2.68 13.69
N GLN A 60 2.12 3.55 13.86
CA GLN A 60 1.96 4.85 14.52
C GLN A 60 0.95 5.75 13.79
N SER A 61 0.99 5.79 12.46
CA SER A 61 0.04 6.59 11.66
C SER A 61 -1.40 6.09 11.80
N ILE A 62 -1.62 4.77 11.75
CA ILE A 62 -2.95 4.18 11.99
C ILE A 62 -3.42 4.50 13.42
N THR A 63 -2.57 4.24 14.41
CA THR A 63 -2.91 4.44 15.84
C THR A 63 -3.26 5.89 16.12
N ARG A 64 -2.50 6.84 15.58
CA ARG A 64 -2.77 8.28 15.69
C ARG A 64 -4.14 8.65 15.16
N CYS A 65 -4.51 8.18 13.98
CA CYS A 65 -5.83 8.44 13.41
C CYS A 65 -6.98 7.81 14.21
N LEU A 66 -6.76 6.65 14.83
CA LEU A 66 -7.75 5.99 15.67
C LEU A 66 -7.95 6.67 17.03
N GLN A 67 -6.89 7.21 17.59
CA GLN A 67 -6.94 7.96 18.85
C GLN A 67 -7.59 9.34 18.67
N GLY A 68 -7.41 9.96 17.51
CA GLY A 68 -7.87 11.31 17.26
C GLY A 68 -7.14 12.35 18.12
N GLY A 69 -7.69 13.57 18.16
CA GLY A 69 -7.15 14.67 18.97
C GLY A 69 -6.38 15.70 18.13
N ASP A 70 -5.79 16.69 18.84
CA ASP A 70 -4.99 17.75 18.21
C ASP A 70 -3.57 17.24 17.96
N TYR A 71 -3.39 16.62 16.82
CA TYR A 71 -2.08 16.15 16.39
C TYR A 71 -1.19 17.33 16.02
N GLN A 72 -0.02 17.39 16.69
CA GLN A 72 1.01 18.41 16.49
C GLN A 72 2.31 17.72 16.05
N PRO A 73 2.51 17.52 14.73
CA PRO A 73 3.74 16.91 14.24
C PRO A 73 4.94 17.81 14.45
N GLU A 74 6.09 17.22 14.59
CA GLU A 74 7.34 17.95 14.50
C GLU A 74 7.59 18.31 13.02
N LEU A 75 7.85 19.59 12.76
CA LEU A 75 8.01 20.14 11.43
C LEU A 75 9.43 20.63 11.19
N THR A 76 9.88 20.52 9.95
CA THR A 76 11.13 21.13 9.46
C THR A 76 10.85 21.95 8.20
N GLU A 77 11.69 22.95 7.96
CA GLU A 77 11.64 23.78 6.75
C GLU A 77 12.81 23.41 5.83
N ARG A 78 12.51 23.32 4.55
CA ARG A 78 13.53 23.09 3.51
C ARG A 78 13.09 23.70 2.19
N GLY A 79 13.94 24.56 1.63
CA GLY A 79 13.67 25.19 0.33
C GLY A 79 12.39 26.03 0.31
N GLY A 80 12.06 26.70 1.40
CA GLY A 80 10.85 27.55 1.52
C GLY A 80 9.56 26.76 1.71
N ARG A 81 9.62 25.45 1.98
CA ARG A 81 8.47 24.59 2.25
C ARG A 81 8.61 23.85 3.58
N PHE A 82 7.49 23.60 4.21
CA PHE A 82 7.39 22.88 5.48
C PHE A 82 7.06 21.40 5.25
N TYR A 83 7.67 20.52 6.06
CA TYR A 83 7.55 19.08 6.04
C TYR A 83 7.36 18.54 7.44
N SER A 84 6.66 17.43 7.58
CA SER A 84 6.55 16.66 8.83
C SER A 84 7.48 15.46 8.80
N PHE A 85 8.10 15.15 9.94
CA PHE A 85 8.90 13.92 10.09
C PHE A 85 8.05 12.63 10.12
N ASP A 86 6.73 12.74 10.30
CA ASP A 86 5.81 11.60 10.39
C ASP A 86 5.14 11.25 9.05
N HIS A 87 5.46 12.00 7.96
CA HIS A 87 4.84 11.85 6.66
C HIS A 87 5.88 11.72 5.54
N HIS A 88 5.45 11.19 4.42
CA HIS A 88 6.26 11.21 3.20
C HIS A 88 6.48 12.66 2.73
N SER A 89 7.59 12.91 2.03
CA SER A 89 7.95 14.25 1.55
C SER A 89 7.01 14.85 0.49
N SER A 90 6.08 14.07 -0.05
CA SER A 90 5.00 14.58 -0.91
C SER A 90 3.97 15.41 -0.14
N ILE A 91 3.87 15.20 1.19
CA ILE A 91 2.99 15.99 2.06
C ILE A 91 3.80 17.16 2.60
N CYS A 92 3.59 18.33 2.01
CA CYS A 92 4.31 19.54 2.33
C CYS A 92 3.46 20.77 1.94
N ALA A 93 3.73 21.92 2.58
CA ALA A 93 3.05 23.17 2.30
C ALA A 93 4.03 24.35 2.38
N ASP A 94 3.58 25.51 1.89
CA ASP A 94 4.40 26.72 1.85
C ASP A 94 4.43 27.46 3.20
N THR A 95 3.52 27.12 4.13
CA THR A 95 3.52 27.64 5.50
C THR A 95 3.33 26.53 6.52
N ARG A 96 3.79 26.77 7.75
CA ARG A 96 3.62 25.85 8.88
C ARG A 96 2.15 25.57 9.18
N GLU A 97 1.34 26.61 9.18
CA GLU A 97 -0.10 26.56 9.47
C GLU A 97 -0.86 25.75 8.42
N ALA A 98 -0.54 25.98 7.13
CA ALA A 98 -1.13 25.22 6.04
C ALA A 98 -0.80 23.73 6.13
N LEU A 99 0.44 23.38 6.45
CA LEU A 99 0.82 21.97 6.65
C LEU A 99 0.11 21.36 7.86
N LEU A 100 0.03 22.07 8.98
CA LEU A 100 -0.68 21.58 10.18
C LEU A 100 -2.15 21.30 9.86
N THR A 101 -2.82 22.23 9.19
CA THR A 101 -4.22 22.06 8.75
C THR A 101 -4.34 20.83 7.85
N GLN A 102 -3.49 20.72 6.84
CA GLN A 102 -3.49 19.60 5.87
C GLN A 102 -3.36 18.24 6.57
N VAL A 103 -2.40 18.08 7.48
CA VAL A 103 -2.15 16.78 8.15
C VAL A 103 -3.25 16.45 9.15
N GLN A 104 -3.83 17.45 9.83
CA GLN A 104 -4.95 17.25 10.76
C GLN A 104 -6.25 16.85 10.03
N GLU A 105 -6.53 17.48 8.90
CA GLU A 105 -7.68 17.11 8.06
C GLU A 105 -7.50 15.70 7.48
N LEU A 106 -6.31 15.39 6.98
CA LEU A 106 -5.96 14.05 6.50
C LEU A 106 -6.17 12.98 7.58
N ASP A 107 -5.66 13.20 8.79
CA ASP A 107 -5.82 12.24 9.89
C ASP A 107 -7.29 12.06 10.31
N LYS A 108 -8.09 13.15 10.30
CA LYS A 108 -9.54 13.07 10.54
C LYS A 108 -10.27 12.27 9.44
N GLU A 109 -9.89 12.49 8.19
CA GLU A 109 -10.46 11.76 7.03
C GLU A 109 -10.12 10.28 7.11
N VAL A 110 -8.84 9.94 7.30
CA VAL A 110 -8.38 8.55 7.42
C VAL A 110 -8.97 7.89 8.66
N GLY A 111 -9.08 8.60 9.78
CA GLY A 111 -9.72 8.09 10.98
C GLY A 111 -11.20 7.75 10.78
N ARG A 112 -11.93 8.52 9.94
CA ARG A 112 -13.31 8.19 9.53
C ARG A 112 -13.33 6.95 8.64
N TYR A 113 -12.43 6.87 7.66
CA TYR A 113 -12.32 5.74 6.75
C TYR A 113 -12.01 4.43 7.50
N LEU A 114 -11.08 4.47 8.47
CA LEU A 114 -10.68 3.34 9.30
C LEU A 114 -11.81 2.74 10.15
N ARG A 115 -12.85 3.52 10.50
CA ARG A 115 -13.99 3.00 11.28
C ARG A 115 -14.76 1.92 10.55
N ASP A 116 -14.88 2.06 9.23
CA ASP A 116 -15.65 1.16 8.36
C ASP A 116 -14.75 0.27 7.49
N THR A 117 -13.43 0.27 7.73
CA THR A 117 -12.45 -0.54 7.00
C THR A 117 -12.54 -1.99 7.43
N GLN A 118 -12.71 -2.91 6.47
CA GLN A 118 -12.71 -4.36 6.69
C GLN A 118 -11.30 -4.94 6.62
N HIS A 119 -10.49 -4.48 5.68
CA HIS A 119 -9.18 -5.05 5.40
C HIS A 119 -8.06 -4.00 5.41
N LEU A 120 -6.94 -4.36 6.00
CA LEU A 120 -5.67 -3.67 5.79
C LEU A 120 -4.78 -4.55 4.90
N LEU A 121 -4.31 -4.04 3.78
CA LEU A 121 -3.26 -4.66 2.98
C LEU A 121 -1.96 -3.90 3.23
N VAL A 122 -1.01 -4.53 3.91
CA VAL A 122 0.18 -3.86 4.43
C VAL A 122 1.45 -4.46 3.86
N THR A 123 2.23 -3.64 3.16
CA THR A 123 3.52 -4.06 2.60
C THR A 123 4.68 -3.47 3.40
N PHE A 124 5.35 -4.31 4.18
CA PHE A 124 6.57 -3.90 4.86
C PHE A 124 7.75 -3.82 3.89
N GLY A 125 8.46 -2.70 3.89
CA GLY A 125 9.65 -2.48 3.06
C GLY A 125 10.94 -2.86 3.78
N THR A 126 11.12 -2.36 4.99
CA THR A 126 12.34 -2.53 5.78
C THR A 126 12.05 -2.55 7.28
N ALA A 127 12.86 -3.30 8.04
CA ALA A 127 12.87 -3.23 9.50
C ALA A 127 13.78 -2.12 10.04
N TRP A 128 14.54 -1.44 9.17
CA TRP A 128 15.36 -0.30 9.56
C TRP A 128 14.49 0.93 9.79
N VAL A 129 14.76 1.62 10.90
CA VAL A 129 14.11 2.87 11.28
C VAL A 129 15.14 3.95 11.58
N TYR A 130 14.71 5.20 11.47
CA TYR A 130 15.43 6.35 11.97
C TYR A 130 14.69 6.89 13.17
N GLU A 131 15.42 7.15 14.23
CA GLU A 131 14.91 7.78 15.45
C GLU A 131 15.47 9.19 15.57
N ARG A 132 14.62 10.13 15.91
CA ARG A 132 14.94 11.50 16.25
C ARG A 132 14.41 11.77 17.65
N GLN A 133 15.28 12.19 18.56
CA GLN A 133 14.91 12.43 19.97
C GLN A 133 14.20 11.22 20.62
N GLY A 134 14.66 9.99 20.33
CA GLY A 134 14.10 8.76 20.90
C GLY A 134 12.77 8.30 20.30
N ARG A 135 12.27 8.96 19.23
CA ARG A 135 11.04 8.62 18.51
C ARG A 135 11.33 8.21 17.08
N VAL A 136 10.73 7.12 16.62
CA VAL A 136 10.80 6.72 15.22
C VAL A 136 10.12 7.77 14.34
N VAL A 137 10.81 8.16 13.27
CA VAL A 137 10.30 9.08 12.24
C VAL A 137 10.05 8.34 10.93
N ALA A 138 9.05 8.78 10.18
CA ALA A 138 8.73 8.19 8.89
C ALA A 138 9.68 8.64 7.79
N ASN A 139 10.18 9.87 7.87
CA ASN A 139 11.06 10.45 6.88
C ASN A 139 12.01 11.46 7.54
N CYS A 140 13.32 11.37 7.24
CA CYS A 140 14.31 12.32 7.75
C CYS A 140 14.24 13.71 7.10
N GLN A 141 13.42 13.91 6.06
CA GLN A 141 13.20 15.18 5.36
C GLN A 141 14.48 15.88 4.89
N LYS A 142 15.57 15.10 4.67
CA LYS A 142 16.92 15.58 4.36
C LYS A 142 17.51 16.52 5.45
N ALA A 143 17.02 16.45 6.67
CA ALA A 143 17.68 17.11 7.81
C ALA A 143 19.05 16.48 8.08
N PRO A 144 19.95 17.16 8.83
CA PRO A 144 21.31 16.67 9.09
C PRO A 144 21.31 15.26 9.67
N ALA A 145 22.15 14.38 9.13
CA ALA A 145 22.21 12.97 9.57
C ALA A 145 22.53 12.81 11.07
N ALA A 146 23.26 13.77 11.66
CA ALA A 146 23.58 13.78 13.08
C ALA A 146 22.36 13.93 14.02
N GLU A 147 21.20 14.33 13.49
CA GLU A 147 19.96 14.43 14.27
C GLU A 147 19.25 13.07 14.43
N PHE A 148 19.71 12.04 13.73
CA PHE A 148 19.06 10.75 13.68
C PHE A 148 19.97 9.62 14.17
N GLN A 149 19.36 8.72 14.92
CA GLN A 149 19.95 7.41 15.20
C GLN A 149 19.26 6.37 14.31
N ARG A 150 20.07 5.57 13.61
CA ARG A 150 19.53 4.49 12.77
C ARG A 150 19.69 3.16 13.47
N ARG A 151 18.61 2.37 13.53
CA ARG A 151 18.63 1.00 14.07
C ARG A 151 17.65 0.10 13.35
N MET A 152 17.80 -1.19 13.55
CA MET A 152 16.83 -2.17 13.09
C MET A 152 15.85 -2.50 14.23
N LEU A 153 14.55 -2.56 13.91
CA LEU A 153 13.52 -3.06 14.83
C LEU A 153 13.75 -4.55 15.10
N THR A 154 13.46 -5.00 16.30
CA THR A 154 13.38 -6.43 16.61
C THR A 154 12.03 -7.01 16.22
N THR A 155 11.95 -8.33 16.14
CA THR A 155 10.69 -9.06 15.89
C THR A 155 9.66 -8.75 16.98
N GLU A 156 10.09 -8.69 18.24
CA GLU A 156 9.25 -8.40 19.41
C GLU A 156 8.67 -7.00 19.36
N GLU A 157 9.47 -6.00 18.95
CA GLU A 157 9.01 -4.62 18.78
C GLU A 157 7.94 -4.53 17.69
N ILE A 158 8.16 -5.17 16.54
CA ILE A 158 7.18 -5.16 15.43
C ILE A 158 5.88 -5.84 15.86
N VAL A 159 5.97 -7.00 16.51
CA VAL A 159 4.79 -7.71 17.00
C VAL A 159 4.03 -6.86 18.01
N ALA A 160 4.68 -6.27 18.99
CA ALA A 160 4.05 -5.43 20.00
C ALA A 160 3.33 -4.20 19.41
N LEU A 161 3.93 -3.57 18.36
CA LEU A 161 3.32 -2.44 17.64
C LEU A 161 2.05 -2.83 16.88
N TRP A 162 2.03 -4.04 16.31
CA TRP A 162 0.94 -4.48 15.44
C TRP A 162 -0.15 -5.28 16.15
N GLU A 163 0.14 -5.85 17.32
CA GLU A 163 -0.80 -6.65 18.11
C GLU A 163 -2.15 -5.93 18.37
N PRO A 164 -2.21 -4.65 18.79
CA PRO A 164 -3.48 -3.94 18.97
C PRO A 164 -4.26 -3.72 17.65
N LEU A 165 -3.54 -3.59 16.54
CA LEU A 165 -4.14 -3.35 15.22
C LEU A 165 -4.73 -4.63 14.63
N VAL A 166 -4.02 -5.76 14.73
CA VAL A 166 -4.51 -7.05 14.23
C VAL A 166 -5.67 -7.61 15.08
N GLN A 167 -5.81 -7.20 16.33
CA GLN A 167 -7.00 -7.50 17.15
C GLN A 167 -8.25 -6.76 16.66
N ARG A 168 -8.07 -5.65 15.94
CA ARG A 168 -9.17 -4.80 15.47
C ARG A 168 -9.52 -5.03 14.00
N TYR A 169 -8.54 -5.35 13.16
CA TYR A 169 -8.68 -5.44 11.71
C TYR A 169 -8.28 -6.82 11.20
N HIS A 170 -8.85 -7.22 10.09
CA HIS A 170 -8.26 -8.25 9.25
C HIS A 170 -7.07 -7.63 8.48
N VAL A 171 -5.88 -8.17 8.67
CA VAL A 171 -4.65 -7.64 8.09
C VAL A 171 -3.98 -8.67 7.20
N VAL A 172 -3.84 -8.34 5.94
CA VAL A 172 -3.01 -9.10 5.00
C VAL A 172 -1.66 -8.43 4.91
N PHE A 173 -0.65 -9.11 5.40
CA PHE A 173 0.73 -8.64 5.30
C PHE A 173 1.41 -9.18 4.06
N THR A 174 2.32 -8.38 3.52
CA THR A 174 3.31 -8.81 2.54
C THR A 174 4.64 -8.11 2.79
N VAL A 175 5.73 -8.68 2.28
CA VAL A 175 7.05 -8.07 2.35
C VAL A 175 7.47 -7.62 0.95
N SER A 176 7.87 -6.38 0.83
CA SER A 176 8.33 -5.80 -0.44
C SER A 176 9.56 -6.56 -0.97
N PRO A 177 9.58 -6.99 -2.24
CA PRO A 177 10.74 -7.63 -2.84
C PRO A 177 11.86 -6.63 -3.17
N ILE A 178 11.57 -5.33 -3.13
CA ILE A 178 12.54 -4.28 -3.44
C ILE A 178 13.68 -4.31 -2.44
N ARG A 179 14.92 -4.34 -2.94
CA ARG A 179 16.13 -4.35 -2.12
C ARG A 179 16.53 -2.94 -1.72
N HIS A 180 16.76 -2.74 -0.43
CA HIS A 180 17.36 -1.52 0.11
C HIS A 180 18.88 -1.60 -0.04
N ILE A 181 19.40 -1.24 -1.21
CA ILE A 181 20.83 -1.37 -1.56
C ILE A 181 21.74 -0.59 -0.61
N GLY A 182 21.28 0.55 -0.10
CA GLY A 182 22.01 1.36 0.88
C GLY A 182 22.34 0.63 2.20
N ASP A 183 21.61 -0.46 2.50
CA ASP A 183 21.83 -1.30 3.68
C ASP A 183 22.89 -2.40 3.43
N GLY A 184 23.37 -2.51 2.19
CA GLY A 184 24.11 -3.66 1.70
C GLY A 184 23.19 -4.90 1.57
N LEU A 185 23.59 -5.84 0.71
CA LEU A 185 22.75 -7.01 0.42
C LEU A 185 22.50 -7.87 1.68
N HIS A 186 23.48 -8.03 2.53
CA HIS A 186 23.34 -8.80 3.78
C HIS A 186 22.42 -8.08 4.78
N GLY A 187 22.61 -6.77 5.00
CA GLY A 187 21.75 -5.97 5.88
C GLY A 187 20.30 -5.94 5.40
N ASN A 188 20.07 -5.87 4.08
CA ASN A 188 18.74 -6.03 3.50
C ASN A 188 18.13 -7.40 3.83
N GLN A 189 18.89 -8.52 3.72
CA GLN A 189 18.38 -9.86 4.04
C GLN A 189 18.03 -9.99 5.52
N LEU A 190 18.83 -9.47 6.43
CA LEU A 190 18.51 -9.46 7.86
C LEU A 190 17.24 -8.68 8.14
N SER A 191 17.08 -7.52 7.50
CA SER A 191 15.86 -6.71 7.58
C SER A 191 14.62 -7.49 7.09
N LYS A 192 14.69 -8.12 5.91
CA LYS A 192 13.58 -8.91 5.37
C LYS A 192 13.25 -10.12 6.25
N ALA A 193 14.27 -10.82 6.77
CA ALA A 193 14.08 -11.93 7.69
C ALA A 193 13.34 -11.50 8.97
N THR A 194 13.71 -10.35 9.55
CA THR A 194 13.01 -9.78 10.72
C THR A 194 11.53 -9.51 10.42
N LEU A 195 11.23 -8.93 9.24
CA LEU A 195 9.83 -8.66 8.83
C LEU A 195 9.04 -9.96 8.67
N LEU A 196 9.60 -10.97 7.98
CA LEU A 196 8.96 -12.27 7.76
C LEU A 196 8.69 -12.99 9.07
N LEU A 197 9.67 -13.05 9.98
CA LEU A 197 9.52 -13.67 11.30
C LEU A 197 8.46 -12.96 12.16
N SER A 198 8.37 -11.62 12.07
CA SER A 198 7.36 -10.85 12.79
C SER A 198 5.96 -11.15 12.28
N ILE A 199 5.78 -11.24 10.96
CA ILE A 199 4.50 -11.58 10.34
C ILE A 199 4.09 -13.03 10.71
N ASP A 200 5.01 -13.99 10.61
CA ASP A 200 4.76 -15.38 11.01
C ASP A 200 4.31 -15.47 12.48
N GLN A 201 4.96 -14.72 13.37
CA GLN A 201 4.59 -14.68 14.78
C GLN A 201 3.21 -14.08 14.99
N LEU A 202 2.85 -12.99 14.29
CA LEU A 202 1.51 -12.40 14.34
C LEU A 202 0.45 -13.37 13.79
N GLN A 203 0.74 -14.05 12.66
CA GLN A 203 -0.18 -15.01 12.05
C GLN A 203 -0.43 -16.22 12.95
N ARG A 204 0.58 -16.71 13.65
CA ARG A 204 0.41 -17.82 14.63
C ARG A 204 -0.41 -17.41 15.85
N ARG A 205 -0.27 -16.15 16.31
CA ARG A 205 -1.03 -15.64 17.47
C ARG A 205 -2.47 -15.28 17.09
N TYR A 206 -2.69 -14.78 15.88
CA TYR A 206 -3.97 -14.24 15.38
C TYR A 206 -4.35 -14.87 14.02
N PRO A 207 -4.55 -16.20 13.94
CA PRO A 207 -4.69 -16.92 12.67
C PRO A 207 -5.97 -16.61 11.90
N GLU A 208 -6.96 -15.95 12.53
CA GLU A 208 -8.21 -15.52 11.87
C GLU A 208 -8.17 -14.06 11.43
N GLN A 209 -7.23 -13.26 11.95
CA GLN A 209 -7.09 -11.84 11.66
C GLN A 209 -5.90 -11.53 10.78
N VAL A 210 -4.88 -12.37 10.79
CA VAL A 210 -3.62 -12.13 10.09
C VAL A 210 -3.39 -13.17 9.02
N GLU A 211 -3.18 -12.70 7.82
CA GLU A 211 -2.80 -13.53 6.68
C GLU A 211 -1.55 -12.96 5.99
N TYR A 212 -0.80 -13.80 5.31
CA TYR A 212 0.40 -13.42 4.58
C TYR A 212 0.24 -13.70 3.09
N LEU A 213 0.49 -12.68 2.26
CA LEU A 213 0.55 -12.80 0.81
C LEU A 213 2.03 -12.87 0.38
N PRO A 214 2.50 -13.96 -0.23
CA PRO A 214 3.92 -14.24 -0.46
C PRO A 214 4.49 -13.52 -1.70
N VAL A 215 4.38 -12.18 -1.72
CA VAL A 215 4.93 -11.35 -2.81
C VAL A 215 6.47 -11.38 -2.80
N TYR A 216 7.09 -11.48 -1.63
CA TYR A 216 8.53 -11.57 -1.51
C TYR A 216 9.03 -12.85 -2.19
N GLU A 217 8.41 -13.97 -1.90
CA GLU A 217 8.73 -15.28 -2.45
C GLU A 217 8.42 -15.36 -3.94
N LEU A 218 7.38 -14.70 -4.42
CA LEU A 218 7.11 -14.60 -5.86
C LEU A 218 8.35 -14.08 -6.61
N PHE A 219 8.99 -13.04 -6.10
CA PHE A 219 10.19 -12.47 -6.73
C PHE A 219 11.45 -13.27 -6.46
N MET A 220 11.63 -13.78 -5.24
CA MET A 220 12.87 -14.43 -4.85
C MET A 220 12.98 -15.86 -5.36
N ASP A 221 11.84 -16.54 -5.57
CA ASP A 221 11.80 -17.95 -5.90
C ASP A 221 11.20 -18.26 -7.26
N ASP A 222 10.08 -17.64 -7.66
CA ASP A 222 9.42 -17.87 -8.94
C ASP A 222 9.99 -16.99 -10.07
N LEU A 223 10.01 -15.66 -9.88
CA LEU A 223 10.45 -14.68 -10.86
C LEU A 223 11.96 -14.39 -10.78
N ARG A 224 12.80 -15.43 -10.72
CA ARG A 224 14.26 -15.35 -10.53
C ARG A 224 15.03 -14.95 -11.79
N ASP A 225 14.59 -13.87 -12.48
CA ASP A 225 15.20 -13.40 -13.72
C ASP A 225 15.15 -11.88 -13.77
N TYR A 226 16.22 -11.25 -14.30
CA TYR A 226 16.31 -9.79 -14.39
C TYR A 226 15.27 -9.14 -15.30
N ARG A 227 14.59 -9.89 -16.17
CA ARG A 227 13.44 -9.37 -16.97
C ARG A 227 12.27 -8.88 -16.11
N PHE A 228 12.21 -9.33 -14.86
CA PHE A 228 11.19 -8.91 -13.89
C PHE A 228 11.57 -7.66 -13.10
N TYR A 229 12.73 -7.08 -13.39
CA TYR A 229 13.22 -5.83 -12.81
C TYR A 229 13.22 -4.72 -13.86
N ALA A 230 13.02 -3.48 -13.42
CA ALA A 230 13.17 -2.28 -14.24
C ALA A 230 14.67 -2.03 -14.55
N ASP A 231 14.97 -0.99 -15.32
CA ASP A 231 16.34 -0.66 -15.75
C ASP A 231 17.31 -0.40 -14.59
N ASP A 232 16.80 -0.03 -13.42
CA ASP A 232 17.60 0.15 -12.19
C ASP A 232 17.96 -1.17 -11.48
N LEU A 233 17.46 -2.30 -11.96
CA LEU A 233 17.66 -3.66 -11.45
C LEU A 233 17.20 -3.85 -9.99
N VAL A 234 16.33 -2.97 -9.49
CA VAL A 234 15.82 -2.94 -8.12
C VAL A 234 14.29 -2.94 -8.08
N HIS A 235 13.68 -2.03 -8.83
CA HIS A 235 12.23 -1.93 -8.90
C HIS A 235 11.63 -2.98 -9.84
N PRO A 236 10.36 -3.39 -9.62
CA PRO A 236 9.70 -4.34 -10.50
C PRO A 236 9.44 -3.76 -11.88
N SER A 237 9.63 -4.58 -12.92
CA SER A 237 9.19 -4.27 -14.28
C SER A 237 7.66 -4.35 -14.40
N THR A 238 7.11 -3.83 -15.50
CA THR A 238 5.68 -3.97 -15.81
C THR A 238 5.23 -5.44 -15.80
N LEU A 239 6.08 -6.35 -16.34
CA LEU A 239 5.79 -7.78 -16.36
C LEU A 239 5.68 -8.38 -14.94
N ALA A 240 6.54 -7.94 -14.03
CA ALA A 240 6.48 -8.36 -12.63
C ALA A 240 5.23 -7.81 -11.92
N ILE A 241 4.85 -6.57 -12.21
CA ILE A 241 3.62 -5.97 -11.66
C ILE A 241 2.38 -6.77 -12.10
N GLU A 242 2.32 -7.21 -13.35
CA GLU A 242 1.22 -8.08 -13.83
C GLU A 242 1.19 -9.42 -13.09
N ALA A 243 2.35 -10.09 -12.90
CA ALA A 243 2.41 -11.33 -12.12
C ALA A 243 1.93 -11.14 -10.67
N VAL A 244 2.22 -9.98 -10.08
CA VAL A 244 1.70 -9.68 -8.74
C VAL A 244 0.19 -9.42 -8.76
N ARG A 245 -0.34 -8.75 -9.78
CA ARG A 245 -1.79 -8.57 -9.92
C ARG A 245 -2.51 -9.91 -10.05
N GLU A 246 -1.91 -10.87 -10.77
CA GLU A 246 -2.43 -12.24 -10.85
C GLU A 246 -2.43 -12.90 -9.46
N LEU A 247 -1.30 -12.85 -8.72
CA LEU A 247 -1.23 -13.38 -7.35
C LEU A 247 -2.28 -12.74 -6.44
N VAL A 248 -2.42 -11.41 -6.47
CA VAL A 248 -3.44 -10.66 -5.70
C VAL A 248 -4.85 -11.11 -6.08
N ASN A 249 -5.16 -11.17 -7.38
CA ASN A 249 -6.47 -11.57 -7.88
C ASN A 249 -6.85 -12.99 -7.42
N ASP A 250 -5.92 -13.92 -7.52
CA ASP A 250 -6.18 -15.34 -7.26
C ASP A 250 -6.19 -15.67 -5.77
N SER A 251 -5.42 -14.91 -4.96
CA SER A 251 -5.29 -15.19 -3.54
C SER A 251 -6.21 -14.34 -2.67
N LEU A 252 -6.36 -13.04 -2.98
CA LEU A 252 -7.09 -12.12 -2.09
C LEU A 252 -8.58 -11.99 -2.44
N PHE A 253 -8.96 -12.15 -3.70
CA PHE A 253 -10.30 -11.74 -4.14
C PHE A 253 -11.29 -12.90 -4.18
N SER A 254 -12.50 -12.62 -3.69
CA SER A 254 -13.61 -13.54 -3.84
C SER A 254 -13.97 -13.78 -5.31
N PRO A 255 -14.65 -14.89 -5.64
CA PRO A 255 -15.17 -15.10 -6.98
C PRO A 255 -16.08 -13.97 -7.49
N SER A 256 -16.78 -13.30 -6.58
CA SER A 256 -17.60 -12.12 -6.87
C SER A 256 -16.76 -10.94 -7.32
N LEU A 257 -15.71 -10.61 -6.58
CA LEU A 257 -14.81 -9.50 -6.89
C LEU A 257 -14.03 -9.79 -8.19
N GLN A 258 -13.57 -11.02 -8.40
CA GLN A 258 -12.92 -11.43 -9.66
C GLN A 258 -13.84 -11.24 -10.87
N ARG A 259 -15.14 -11.55 -10.72
CA ARG A 259 -16.16 -11.33 -11.77
C ARG A 259 -16.35 -9.83 -12.03
N TYR A 260 -16.50 -9.04 -10.99
CA TYR A 260 -16.57 -7.59 -11.11
C TYR A 260 -15.37 -7.01 -11.88
N ILE A 261 -14.14 -7.42 -11.53
CA ILE A 261 -12.91 -6.95 -12.19
C ILE A 261 -12.93 -7.28 -13.69
N LYS A 262 -13.39 -8.49 -14.06
CA LYS A 262 -13.53 -8.87 -15.49
C LYS A 262 -14.52 -7.98 -16.25
N GLU A 263 -15.60 -7.55 -15.59
CA GLU A 263 -16.60 -6.66 -16.18
C GLU A 263 -16.14 -5.20 -16.22
N ALA A 264 -15.45 -4.73 -15.18
CA ALA A 264 -14.96 -3.35 -15.07
C ALA A 264 -13.76 -3.06 -16.00
N THR A 265 -12.82 -3.99 -16.14
CA THR A 265 -11.56 -3.80 -16.89
C THR A 265 -11.74 -3.25 -18.31
N PRO A 266 -12.65 -3.77 -19.17
CA PRO A 266 -12.85 -3.21 -20.51
C PRO A 266 -13.40 -1.79 -20.47
N LEU A 267 -14.26 -1.44 -19.50
CA LEU A 267 -14.79 -0.10 -19.36
C LEU A 267 -13.68 0.90 -18.95
N VAL A 268 -12.82 0.51 -18.00
CA VAL A 268 -11.66 1.31 -17.62
C VAL A 268 -10.73 1.55 -18.79
N LYS A 269 -10.43 0.51 -19.59
CA LYS A 269 -9.60 0.65 -20.80
C LYS A 269 -10.17 1.66 -21.79
N THR A 270 -11.49 1.61 -22.03
CA THR A 270 -12.16 2.56 -22.95
C THR A 270 -12.13 3.98 -22.39
N LEU A 271 -12.42 4.19 -21.10
CA LEU A 271 -12.46 5.51 -20.47
C LEU A 271 -11.07 6.13 -20.33
N SER A 272 -10.01 5.33 -20.20
CA SER A 272 -8.62 5.81 -20.10
C SER A 272 -7.93 5.96 -21.46
N HIS A 273 -8.55 5.49 -22.54
CA HIS A 273 -7.98 5.58 -23.88
C HIS A 273 -7.87 7.05 -24.33
N ARG A 274 -6.73 7.41 -24.90
CA ARG A 274 -6.48 8.72 -25.50
C ARG A 274 -6.38 8.57 -27.02
N PRO A 275 -7.48 8.79 -27.78
CA PRO A 275 -7.47 8.65 -29.21
C PRO A 275 -6.71 9.79 -29.89
N SER A 276 -6.25 9.58 -31.12
CA SER A 276 -5.63 10.59 -31.96
C SER A 276 -6.62 11.67 -32.41
N ALA A 277 -7.94 11.38 -32.43
CA ALA A 277 -9.01 12.31 -32.79
C ALA A 277 -10.10 12.32 -31.68
N PRO A 278 -9.87 13.00 -30.55
CA PRO A 278 -10.80 13.01 -29.41
C PRO A 278 -12.15 13.69 -29.72
N GLU A 279 -12.20 14.53 -30.75
CA GLU A 279 -13.39 15.29 -31.18
C GLU A 279 -14.33 14.50 -32.10
N ALA A 280 -13.94 13.28 -32.54
CA ALA A 280 -14.78 12.46 -33.41
C ALA A 280 -16.12 12.12 -32.74
N GLU A 281 -17.23 12.30 -33.44
CA GLU A 281 -18.57 12.05 -32.91
C GLU A 281 -18.75 10.60 -32.44
N GLU A 282 -18.20 9.65 -33.19
CA GLU A 282 -18.21 8.24 -32.83
C GLU A 282 -17.49 7.95 -31.51
N TYR A 283 -16.37 8.63 -31.24
CA TYR A 283 -15.66 8.47 -29.98
C TYR A 283 -16.42 9.09 -28.80
N ARG A 284 -17.06 10.25 -28.99
CA ARG A 284 -17.93 10.85 -27.98
C ARG A 284 -19.11 9.94 -27.64
N ALA A 285 -19.76 9.39 -28.65
CA ALA A 285 -20.85 8.42 -28.47
C ALA A 285 -20.38 7.18 -27.69
N LEU A 286 -19.22 6.61 -28.03
CA LEU A 286 -18.61 5.49 -27.31
C LEU A 286 -18.32 5.82 -25.84
N LEU A 287 -17.81 7.03 -25.54
CA LEU A 287 -17.56 7.47 -24.16
C LEU A 287 -18.86 7.57 -23.36
N GLU A 288 -19.92 8.18 -23.92
CA GLU A 288 -21.21 8.31 -23.23
C GLU A 288 -21.86 6.95 -22.99
N GLU A 289 -21.82 6.05 -23.96
CA GLU A 289 -22.27 4.66 -23.77
C GLU A 289 -21.46 3.94 -22.67
N THR A 290 -20.15 4.14 -22.65
CA THR A 290 -19.27 3.51 -21.67
C THR A 290 -19.50 4.07 -20.26
N LYS A 291 -19.74 5.38 -20.11
CA LYS A 291 -20.14 6.00 -18.83
C LYS A 291 -21.47 5.44 -18.33
N ALA A 292 -22.46 5.27 -19.20
CA ALA A 292 -23.74 4.66 -18.83
C ALA A 292 -23.56 3.20 -18.39
N LYS A 293 -22.73 2.42 -19.09
CA LYS A 293 -22.38 1.05 -18.68
C LYS A 293 -21.66 1.00 -17.34
N ARG A 294 -20.73 1.95 -17.07
CA ARG A 294 -20.07 2.10 -15.77
C ARG A 294 -21.09 2.34 -14.66
N ALA A 295 -21.97 3.33 -14.82
CA ALA A 295 -23.00 3.64 -13.82
C ALA A 295 -23.90 2.44 -13.53
N ALA A 296 -24.36 1.72 -14.53
CA ALA A 296 -25.14 0.51 -14.37
C ALA A 296 -24.36 -0.63 -13.68
N LEU A 297 -23.06 -0.77 -13.97
CA LEU A 297 -22.17 -1.72 -13.32
C LEU A 297 -22.06 -1.41 -11.83
N LEU A 298 -21.73 -0.17 -11.46
CA LEU A 298 -21.54 0.28 -10.07
C LEU A 298 -22.84 0.06 -9.28
N GLN A 299 -23.98 0.47 -9.81
CA GLN A 299 -25.28 0.27 -9.18
C GLN A 299 -25.57 -1.21 -8.92
N ARG A 300 -25.32 -2.08 -9.91
CA ARG A 300 -25.56 -3.53 -9.79
C ARG A 300 -24.71 -4.19 -8.71
N TRP A 301 -23.50 -3.70 -8.50
CA TRP A 301 -22.56 -4.23 -7.52
C TRP A 301 -22.57 -3.50 -6.17
N GLY A 302 -23.46 -2.52 -5.98
CA GLY A 302 -23.63 -1.78 -4.73
C GLY A 302 -22.48 -0.81 -4.42
N LEU A 303 -21.78 -0.34 -5.47
CA LEU A 303 -20.75 0.69 -5.36
C LEU A 303 -21.35 2.07 -5.59
N CYS A 304 -20.91 3.06 -4.82
CA CYS A 304 -21.29 4.45 -5.05
C CYS A 304 -20.45 5.06 -6.17
N ASP A 305 -21.08 5.87 -7.02
CA ASP A 305 -20.37 6.69 -8.00
C ASP A 305 -19.89 7.97 -7.29
N GLU A 306 -18.88 7.86 -6.43
CA GLU A 306 -18.17 9.02 -5.87
C GLU A 306 -17.14 9.48 -6.93
N ALA A 307 -17.63 10.20 -7.94
CA ALA A 307 -16.80 10.78 -8.99
C ALA A 307 -16.16 12.08 -8.54
#